data_e173fe74a6aabc4e1a35d4db09441d6f
#
_entry.id   e173fe74a6aabc4e1a35d4db09441d6f
#
_cell.length_a   1.000
_cell.length_b   1.000
_cell.length_c   1.000
_cell.angle_alpha   90.00
_cell.angle_beta   90.00
_cell.angle_gamma   90.00
#
_symmetry.space_group_name_H-M   'P 1'
#
loop_
_entity.id
_entity.type
_entity.pdbx_description
1 polymer ?
#
loop_
_entity_poly.entity_id
_entity_poly.type
_entity_poly.pdbx_seq_one_letter_code
_entity_poly.pdbx_strand_id
1 'polypeptide(L)'
;MPQDVIALTPQMPDIKTLLAALHAGGPDLRVNQAAGGAVAQLCTDDGQLLVSVEAPRYLQVPGETERLLGPGVRTGEPVWWTEVRATNSVAEARRLAGSVAGRLTTLLGGTTWPPEAAHTDVVAVRATGGAVVSSTDVDVLADVDVQTDNSVVVIYDRPVVAATTWLTEAVRTAAQSRRELYLVTSPNTRLSLPTCTVLERIPARWVVRHPEHGYYDGLSGAVLRWHDGRFTTAADNGRRIADAFQPPLGKGGDRQLLLSIRTIHPAHEHVILGGALEDAWQTLTGSPPAGWATAEPINVPWLPWQLTDLARARARQSQPTWAVAIGSPDRPAIAAFRIAHTREGVEEHITLALGYAAGERVPIELLPQFAESLTAKHNLATMISEVRAARADLTTPAHYEPPPIPVSLTLGPDTVAELGITHARNALPDNAPTQLGPAARPALHYPLSDGTDPAAWQRLRHINEHLERGSRAAARPS
;
A
#
# COMPACT_ATOMS: atom_id res chain seq x y z
N MET A 1 -2.12 4.41 26.80
CA MET A 1 -0.91 4.63 26.00
C MET A 1 -1.12 4.00 24.62
N PRO A 2 -0.62 4.60 23.55
CA PRO A 2 -0.70 4.04 22.21
C PRO A 2 0.08 2.72 22.11
N GLN A 3 -0.30 1.89 21.14
CA GLN A 3 0.37 0.62 20.86
C GLN A 3 1.64 0.83 20.02
N ASP A 4 1.54 1.73 19.05
CA ASP A 4 2.65 2.08 18.16
C ASP A 4 3.25 3.41 18.60
N VAL A 5 4.57 3.45 18.79
CA VAL A 5 5.33 4.65 19.11
C VAL A 5 6.47 4.78 18.12
N ILE A 6 6.63 5.97 17.54
CA ILE A 6 7.64 6.22 16.52
C ILE A 6 8.67 7.22 17.07
N ALA A 7 9.93 6.87 17.02
CA ALA A 7 11.03 7.78 17.29
C ALA A 7 11.53 8.40 15.96
N LEU A 8 11.53 9.74 15.89
CA LEU A 8 12.06 10.53 14.79
C LEU A 8 13.34 11.22 15.27
N THR A 9 14.49 10.75 14.80
CA THR A 9 15.80 11.22 15.29
C THR A 9 16.66 11.80 14.17
N PRO A 10 17.41 12.89 14.40
CA PRO A 10 18.33 13.44 13.39
C PRO A 10 19.57 12.58 13.17
N GLN A 11 19.93 11.75 14.14
CA GLN A 11 21.08 10.86 14.10
C GLN A 11 20.65 9.40 13.94
N MET A 12 21.49 8.59 13.27
CA MET A 12 21.27 7.17 13.08
C MET A 12 21.28 6.43 14.41
N PRO A 13 20.21 5.68 14.76
CA PRO A 13 20.25 4.73 15.86
C PRO A 13 21.21 3.57 15.51
N ASP A 14 22.43 3.63 16.01
CA ASP A 14 23.39 2.53 15.87
C ASP A 14 23.03 1.36 16.82
N ILE A 15 23.71 0.23 16.66
CA ILE A 15 23.48 -0.98 17.46
C ILE A 15 23.60 -0.70 18.96
N LYS A 16 24.56 0.13 19.38
CA LYS A 16 24.77 0.45 20.81
C LYS A 16 23.61 1.27 21.37
N THR A 17 23.15 2.25 20.60
CA THR A 17 22.01 3.10 20.96
C THR A 17 20.72 2.30 21.01
N LEU A 18 20.50 1.41 20.03
CA LEU A 18 19.34 0.51 20.02
C LEU A 18 19.36 -0.42 21.24
N LEU A 19 20.48 -1.05 21.57
CA LEU A 19 20.61 -1.89 22.74
C LEU A 19 20.39 -1.10 24.04
N ALA A 20 20.92 0.13 24.14
CA ALA A 20 20.70 1.01 25.30
C ALA A 20 19.21 1.38 25.44
N ALA A 21 18.50 1.60 24.33
CA ALA A 21 17.06 1.85 24.36
C ALA A 21 16.25 0.60 24.73
N LEU A 22 16.61 -0.56 24.18
CA LEU A 22 15.97 -1.84 24.52
C LEU A 22 16.17 -2.25 25.99
N HIS A 23 17.20 -1.74 26.66
CA HIS A 23 17.39 -1.92 28.10
C HIS A 23 16.32 -1.20 28.95
N ALA A 24 15.35 -0.55 28.32
CA ALA A 24 14.19 0.05 28.99
C ALA A 24 13.38 -0.94 29.86
N GLY A 25 13.41 -2.21 29.54
CA GLY A 25 12.75 -3.27 30.31
C GLY A 25 13.64 -3.94 31.40
N GLY A 26 14.88 -3.47 31.57
CA GLY A 26 15.84 -4.06 32.48
C GLY A 26 16.75 -5.10 31.81
N PRO A 27 17.66 -5.72 32.62
CA PRO A 27 18.68 -6.63 32.09
C PRO A 27 18.18 -8.05 31.74
N ASP A 28 17.00 -8.42 32.23
CA ASP A 28 16.49 -9.79 32.19
C ASP A 28 15.71 -10.09 30.92
N LEU A 29 15.60 -9.11 29.98
CA LEU A 29 14.89 -9.27 28.73
C LEU A 29 15.82 -9.77 27.62
N ARG A 30 15.26 -10.57 26.68
CA ARG A 30 15.97 -11.12 25.53
C ARG A 30 15.60 -10.38 24.25
N VAL A 31 16.56 -10.31 23.33
CA VAL A 31 16.36 -9.73 21.99
C VAL A 31 16.41 -10.85 20.96
N ASN A 32 15.32 -11.04 20.23
CA ASN A 32 15.20 -11.95 19.10
C ASN A 32 15.13 -11.16 17.79
N GLN A 33 15.20 -11.86 16.65
CA GLN A 33 15.06 -11.29 15.32
C GLN A 33 13.87 -11.93 14.60
N ALA A 34 13.14 -11.12 13.84
CA ALA A 34 12.05 -11.54 12.95
C ALA A 34 12.19 -10.85 11.58
N ALA A 35 11.39 -11.25 10.58
CA ALA A 35 11.39 -10.69 9.24
C ALA A 35 12.79 -10.63 8.59
N GLY A 36 13.57 -11.70 8.72
CA GLY A 36 14.94 -11.75 8.17
C GLY A 36 15.90 -10.72 8.79
N GLY A 37 15.68 -10.29 10.03
CA GLY A 37 16.48 -9.30 10.73
C GLY A 37 15.98 -7.84 10.58
N ALA A 38 14.88 -7.61 9.85
CA ALA A 38 14.30 -6.28 9.70
C ALA A 38 13.47 -5.84 10.92
N VAL A 39 13.18 -6.75 11.85
CA VAL A 39 12.46 -6.49 13.10
C VAL A 39 13.24 -7.12 14.26
N ALA A 40 13.55 -6.31 15.27
CA ALA A 40 14.05 -6.78 16.56
C ALA A 40 12.88 -6.95 17.53
N GLN A 41 12.85 -8.04 18.28
CA GLN A 41 11.78 -8.36 19.22
C GLN A 41 12.34 -8.44 20.63
N LEU A 42 11.79 -7.66 21.55
CA LEU A 42 12.12 -7.68 22.96
C LEU A 42 11.16 -8.62 23.69
N CYS A 43 11.69 -9.66 24.31
CA CYS A 43 10.93 -10.73 24.96
C CYS A 43 11.33 -10.89 26.41
N THR A 44 10.44 -11.44 27.21
CA THR A 44 10.77 -11.95 28.55
C THR A 44 11.71 -13.14 28.48
N ASP A 45 12.24 -13.56 29.61
CA ASP A 45 13.17 -14.71 29.73
C ASP A 45 12.51 -16.04 29.33
N ASP A 46 11.20 -16.17 29.53
CA ASP A 46 10.36 -17.30 29.11
C ASP A 46 9.91 -17.21 27.64
N GLY A 47 10.33 -16.18 26.90
CA GLY A 47 10.08 -16.03 25.47
C GLY A 47 8.78 -15.31 25.11
N GLN A 48 8.06 -14.71 26.08
CA GLN A 48 6.87 -13.91 25.79
C GLN A 48 7.27 -12.59 25.14
N LEU A 49 6.74 -12.31 23.95
CA LEU A 49 6.98 -11.06 23.22
C LEU A 49 6.35 -9.87 23.95
N LEU A 50 7.09 -8.77 24.01
CA LEU A 50 6.69 -7.51 24.62
C LEU A 50 6.60 -6.38 23.62
N VAL A 51 7.66 -6.19 22.82
CA VAL A 51 7.81 -5.07 21.88
C VAL A 51 8.54 -5.54 20.64
N SER A 52 8.06 -5.13 19.49
CA SER A 52 8.75 -5.24 18.20
C SER A 52 9.31 -3.88 17.78
N VAL A 53 10.53 -3.82 17.29
CA VAL A 53 11.20 -2.61 16.80
C VAL A 53 11.62 -2.84 15.37
N GLU A 54 11.05 -2.07 14.44
CA GLU A 54 11.49 -2.11 13.03
C GLU A 54 12.89 -1.50 12.88
N ALA A 55 13.67 -2.02 11.94
CA ALA A 55 14.98 -1.47 11.62
C ALA A 55 14.86 0.03 11.25
N PRO A 56 15.71 0.90 11.82
CA PRO A 56 15.64 2.33 11.55
C PRO A 56 15.74 2.65 10.05
N ARG A 57 14.86 3.52 9.56
CA ARG A 57 14.84 3.97 8.16
C ARG A 57 15.21 5.43 8.06
N TYR A 58 16.14 5.75 7.18
CA TYR A 58 16.51 7.13 6.89
C TYR A 58 15.54 7.71 5.87
N LEU A 59 14.64 8.58 6.33
CA LEU A 59 13.67 9.27 5.47
C LEU A 59 14.30 10.47 4.81
N GLN A 60 14.53 10.38 3.51
CA GLN A 60 15.05 11.48 2.68
C GLN A 60 13.95 12.11 1.81
N VAL A 61 12.75 11.53 1.84
CA VAL A 61 11.63 11.94 1.00
C VAL A 61 10.78 12.96 1.75
N PRO A 62 10.63 14.19 1.25
CA PRO A 62 9.87 15.24 1.93
C PRO A 62 8.39 14.89 2.10
N GLY A 63 7.81 15.30 3.24
CA GLY A 63 6.36 15.16 3.51
C GLY A 63 5.91 13.78 3.98
N GLU A 64 6.77 12.77 4.01
CA GLU A 64 6.39 11.40 4.36
C GLU A 64 5.93 11.28 5.83
N THR A 65 6.57 12.00 6.75
CA THR A 65 6.13 12.07 8.15
C THR A 65 4.73 12.66 8.29
N GLU A 66 4.45 13.77 7.60
CA GLU A 66 3.13 14.41 7.61
C GLU A 66 2.06 13.52 6.95
N ARG A 67 2.40 12.83 5.87
CA ARG A 67 1.49 11.92 5.15
C ARG A 67 1.01 10.78 6.05
N LEU A 68 1.90 10.20 6.87
CA LEU A 68 1.60 9.02 7.69
C LEU A 68 1.14 9.35 9.10
N LEU A 69 1.66 10.42 9.71
CA LEU A 69 1.40 10.76 11.11
C LEU A 69 0.42 11.93 11.27
N GLY A 70 0.08 12.60 10.17
CA GLY A 70 -0.89 13.68 10.14
C GLY A 70 -0.26 15.08 10.11
N PRO A 71 -1.11 16.09 9.79
CA PRO A 71 -0.68 17.49 9.67
C PRO A 71 -0.16 18.00 11.02
N GLY A 72 1.08 18.44 11.08
CA GLY A 72 1.73 18.94 12.30
C GLY A 72 2.97 18.13 12.67
N VAL A 73 3.19 16.95 12.07
CA VAL A 73 4.42 16.18 12.22
C VAL A 73 5.33 16.47 11.02
N ARG A 74 5.76 17.74 10.93
CA ARG A 74 6.68 18.20 9.86
C ARG A 74 8.11 18.07 10.35
N THR A 75 8.92 17.37 9.58
CA THR A 75 10.38 17.39 9.73
C THR A 75 10.95 18.24 8.58
N GLY A 76 11.65 19.32 8.92
CA GLY A 76 12.26 20.21 7.92
C GLY A 76 13.46 19.58 7.21
N GLU A 77 14.02 18.51 7.78
CA GLU A 77 15.22 17.83 7.31
C GLU A 77 15.03 16.29 7.33
N PRO A 78 15.87 15.54 6.61
CA PRO A 78 15.86 14.08 6.68
C PRO A 78 16.01 13.57 8.12
N VAL A 79 15.23 12.57 8.48
CA VAL A 79 15.21 11.98 9.83
C VAL A 79 15.29 10.46 9.78
N TRP A 80 15.76 9.86 10.86
CA TRP A 80 15.65 8.44 11.09
C TRP A 80 14.32 8.11 11.75
N TRP A 81 13.56 7.23 11.14
CA TRP A 81 12.28 6.70 11.60
C TRP A 81 12.51 5.33 12.23
N THR A 82 12.19 5.18 13.50
CA THR A 82 12.22 3.89 14.22
C THR A 82 10.83 3.62 14.79
N GLU A 83 10.16 2.60 14.29
CA GLU A 83 8.82 2.22 14.74
C GLU A 83 8.93 1.15 15.84
N VAL A 84 8.21 1.37 16.93
CA VAL A 84 8.19 0.53 18.11
C VAL A 84 6.74 0.13 18.38
N ARG A 85 6.44 -1.16 18.27
CA ARG A 85 5.10 -1.72 18.44
C ARG A 85 5.02 -2.56 19.70
N ALA A 86 4.05 -2.28 20.57
CA ALA A 86 3.78 -3.05 21.78
C ALA A 86 2.79 -4.19 21.53
N THR A 87 3.03 -5.35 22.13
CA THR A 87 2.00 -6.40 22.19
C THR A 87 0.82 -5.97 23.08
N ASN A 88 -0.38 -6.45 22.79
CA ASN A 88 -1.55 -6.26 23.65
C ASN A 88 -1.71 -7.35 24.73
N SER A 89 -0.90 -8.41 24.68
CA SER A 89 -0.96 -9.52 25.61
C SER A 89 -0.38 -9.19 27.00
N VAL A 90 0.42 -8.10 27.10
CA VAL A 90 1.10 -7.67 28.33
C VAL A 90 0.78 -6.22 28.62
N ALA A 91 0.25 -5.93 29.80
CA ALA A 91 -0.21 -4.58 30.18
C ALA A 91 0.91 -3.53 30.16
N GLU A 92 2.13 -3.92 30.55
CA GLU A 92 3.32 -3.06 30.62
C GLU A 92 3.95 -2.79 29.24
N ALA A 93 3.66 -3.59 28.21
CA ALA A 93 4.30 -3.51 26.90
C ALA A 93 4.16 -2.13 26.25
N ARG A 94 3.01 -1.48 26.37
CA ARG A 94 2.79 -0.13 25.84
C ARG A 94 3.66 0.93 26.51
N ARG A 95 3.88 0.79 27.84
CA ARG A 95 4.82 1.66 28.54
C ARG A 95 6.25 1.38 28.13
N LEU A 96 6.58 0.11 27.93
CA LEU A 96 7.91 -0.30 27.47
C LEU A 96 8.21 0.27 26.08
N ALA A 97 7.28 0.21 25.13
CA ALA A 97 7.42 0.83 23.81
C ALA A 97 7.69 2.34 23.91
N GLY A 98 6.92 3.05 24.75
CA GLY A 98 7.14 4.48 25.01
C GLY A 98 8.51 4.78 25.60
N SER A 99 9.01 3.91 26.53
CA SER A 99 10.34 4.05 27.10
C SER A 99 11.45 3.77 26.08
N VAL A 100 11.31 2.76 25.22
CA VAL A 100 12.28 2.49 24.14
C VAL A 100 12.39 3.70 23.21
N ALA A 101 11.27 4.21 22.69
CA ALA A 101 11.24 5.36 21.81
C ALA A 101 11.75 6.66 22.48
N GLY A 102 11.34 6.90 23.73
CA GLY A 102 11.78 8.06 24.52
C GLY A 102 13.27 8.05 24.81
N ARG A 103 13.87 6.90 25.08
CA ARG A 103 15.33 6.75 25.23
C ARG A 103 16.08 7.00 23.94
N LEU A 104 15.57 6.51 22.79
CA LEU A 104 16.16 6.81 21.48
C LEU A 104 16.22 8.31 21.25
N THR A 105 15.10 9.03 21.45
CA THR A 105 15.05 10.47 21.24
C THR A 105 15.85 11.25 22.29
N THR A 106 16.00 10.75 23.50
CA THR A 106 16.86 11.37 24.52
C THR A 106 18.35 11.23 24.17
N LEU A 107 18.76 10.09 23.63
CA LEU A 107 20.16 9.80 23.27
C LEU A 107 20.59 10.50 21.98
N LEU A 108 19.70 10.56 21.00
CA LEU A 108 20.01 10.99 19.62
C LEU A 108 19.42 12.37 19.26
N GLY A 109 18.63 12.95 20.16
CA GLY A 109 17.79 14.09 19.86
C GLY A 109 16.55 13.70 19.07
N GLY A 110 15.67 14.67 18.84
CA GLY A 110 14.46 14.47 18.04
C GLY A 110 13.19 14.38 18.86
N THR A 111 12.15 13.76 18.29
CA THR A 111 10.81 13.71 18.89
C THR A 111 10.20 12.31 18.74
N THR A 112 9.22 12.01 19.58
CA THR A 112 8.39 10.81 19.42
C THR A 112 7.01 11.16 18.90
N TRP A 113 6.39 10.20 18.24
CA TRP A 113 4.99 10.25 17.88
C TRP A 113 4.26 9.02 18.46
N PRO A 114 3.13 9.19 19.15
CA PRO A 114 2.63 10.47 19.65
C PRO A 114 3.51 11.00 20.79
N PRO A 115 3.61 12.34 20.96
CA PRO A 115 4.56 12.95 21.92
C PRO A 115 4.35 12.52 23.37
N GLU A 116 3.11 12.31 23.78
CA GLU A 116 2.73 11.94 25.14
C GLU A 116 3.11 10.50 25.51
N ALA A 117 3.53 9.68 24.53
CA ALA A 117 3.98 8.31 24.81
C ALA A 117 5.42 8.25 25.33
N ALA A 118 6.23 9.29 25.09
CA ALA A 118 7.65 9.30 25.42
C ALA A 118 7.92 9.40 26.92
N HIS A 119 8.74 8.51 27.43
CA HIS A 119 9.38 8.60 28.74
C HIS A 119 10.68 7.78 28.74
N THR A 120 11.48 7.87 29.82
CA THR A 120 12.77 7.18 29.93
C THR A 120 12.86 6.21 31.10
N ASP A 121 11.77 6.00 31.82
CA ASP A 121 11.73 5.13 32.99
C ASP A 121 12.06 3.68 32.60
N VAL A 122 12.67 2.95 33.52
CA VAL A 122 12.76 1.50 33.41
C VAL A 122 11.38 0.90 33.70
N VAL A 123 10.89 0.10 32.79
CA VAL A 123 9.59 -0.56 32.92
C VAL A 123 9.82 -2.00 33.37
N ALA A 124 9.58 -2.26 34.65
CA ALA A 124 9.64 -3.62 35.17
C ALA A 124 8.47 -4.43 34.60
N VAL A 125 8.81 -5.47 33.83
CA VAL A 125 7.83 -6.40 33.27
C VAL A 125 7.77 -7.64 34.17
N ARG A 126 6.57 -8.02 34.63
CA ARG A 126 6.37 -9.26 35.34
C ARG A 126 5.98 -10.35 34.38
N ALA A 127 6.73 -11.46 34.39
CA ALA A 127 6.37 -12.66 33.62
C ALA A 127 5.00 -13.16 34.13
N THR A 128 3.97 -13.00 33.29
CA THR A 128 2.67 -13.62 33.51
C THR A 128 2.63 -14.85 32.65
N GLY A 129 2.72 -16.05 33.25
CA GLY A 129 2.82 -17.35 32.54
C GLY A 129 1.85 -17.52 31.37
N GLY A 130 2.21 -16.96 30.23
CA GLY A 130 1.57 -17.12 28.94
C GLY A 130 2.27 -18.20 28.12
N ALA A 131 1.64 -18.69 27.08
CA ALA A 131 2.15 -19.77 26.24
C ALA A 131 3.55 -19.45 25.71
N VAL A 132 4.53 -20.27 26.07
CA VAL A 132 5.92 -20.18 25.61
C VAL A 132 5.98 -20.53 24.13
N VAL A 133 6.40 -19.59 23.29
CA VAL A 133 6.76 -19.88 21.91
C VAL A 133 8.20 -20.37 21.89
N SER A 134 8.38 -21.69 21.92
CA SER A 134 9.68 -22.34 21.78
C SER A 134 9.92 -22.65 20.29
N SER A 135 10.50 -21.69 19.55
CA SER A 135 11.06 -21.99 18.25
C SER A 135 12.18 -21.04 17.89
N THR A 136 13.18 -21.56 17.20
CA THR A 136 14.34 -20.85 16.65
C THR A 136 13.98 -19.89 15.49
N ASP A 137 12.76 -20.00 14.95
CA ASP A 137 12.15 -19.05 14.00
C ASP A 137 11.03 -18.31 14.72
N VAL A 138 11.33 -17.12 15.22
CA VAL A 138 10.32 -16.27 15.89
C VAL A 138 9.40 -15.70 14.83
N ASP A 139 8.16 -16.16 14.84
CA ASP A 139 7.11 -15.76 13.91
C ASP A 139 6.68 -14.31 14.19
N VAL A 140 6.57 -13.47 13.15
CA VAL A 140 5.98 -12.12 13.25
C VAL A 140 4.55 -12.18 13.80
N LEU A 141 3.85 -13.28 13.57
CA LEU A 141 2.52 -13.50 14.15
C LEU A 141 2.50 -13.65 15.69
N ALA A 142 3.65 -13.75 16.34
CA ALA A 142 3.71 -13.68 17.81
C ALA A 142 3.31 -12.29 18.35
N ASP A 143 3.37 -11.24 17.52
CA ASP A 143 3.06 -9.85 17.86
C ASP A 143 1.67 -9.39 17.38
N VAL A 144 0.81 -10.29 16.98
CA VAL A 144 -0.56 -9.94 16.61
C VAL A 144 -1.45 -9.88 17.86
N ASP A 145 -2.52 -9.08 17.75
CA ASP A 145 -3.39 -8.82 18.91
C ASP A 145 -4.26 -10.01 19.31
N VAL A 146 -4.72 -10.79 18.30
CA VAL A 146 -5.47 -12.04 18.51
C VAL A 146 -5.07 -13.04 17.43
N GLN A 147 -4.79 -14.26 17.84
CA GLN A 147 -4.54 -15.37 16.94
C GLN A 147 -5.48 -16.54 17.26
N THR A 148 -6.14 -17.06 16.24
CA THR A 148 -6.98 -18.25 16.30
C THR A 148 -6.49 -19.29 15.28
N ASP A 149 -7.12 -20.47 15.24
CA ASP A 149 -6.80 -21.47 14.23
C ASP A 149 -7.07 -20.99 12.80
N ASN A 150 -8.04 -20.07 12.63
CA ASN A 150 -8.54 -19.63 11.33
C ASN A 150 -8.16 -18.20 10.99
N SER A 151 -7.75 -17.37 11.96
CA SER A 151 -7.55 -15.95 11.73
C SER A 151 -6.45 -15.32 12.58
N VAL A 152 -6.03 -14.17 12.12
CA VAL A 152 -5.07 -13.27 12.76
C VAL A 152 -5.71 -11.89 12.82
N VAL A 153 -5.70 -11.25 13.98
CA VAL A 153 -6.22 -9.88 14.17
C VAL A 153 -5.08 -8.95 14.52
N VAL A 154 -4.99 -7.86 13.78
CA VAL A 154 -4.03 -6.76 14.02
C VAL A 154 -4.83 -5.49 14.29
N ILE A 155 -4.60 -4.85 15.42
CA ILE A 155 -5.30 -3.62 15.83
C ILE A 155 -4.36 -2.43 15.62
N TYR A 156 -4.85 -1.38 14.95
CA TYR A 156 -4.14 -0.11 14.81
C TYR A 156 -4.98 1.04 15.35
N ASP A 157 -4.31 1.94 16.06
CA ASP A 157 -4.88 3.18 16.61
C ASP A 157 -4.02 4.37 16.19
N ARG A 158 -3.98 4.61 14.86
CA ARG A 158 -3.20 5.69 14.24
C ARG A 158 -3.98 6.32 13.08
N PRO A 159 -3.69 7.57 12.71
CA PRO A 159 -4.44 8.30 11.67
C PRO A 159 -4.43 7.61 10.31
N VAL A 160 -3.28 7.05 9.91
CA VAL A 160 -3.11 6.33 8.66
C VAL A 160 -2.38 5.02 8.94
N VAL A 161 -2.96 3.90 8.54
CA VAL A 161 -2.27 2.60 8.55
C VAL A 161 -1.46 2.49 7.28
N ALA A 162 -0.14 2.42 7.45
CA ALA A 162 0.85 2.26 6.40
C ALA A 162 1.21 0.79 6.19
N ALA A 163 1.58 0.42 4.97
CA ALA A 163 2.13 -0.90 4.65
C ALA A 163 3.58 -1.01 5.11
N THR A 164 3.80 -1.05 6.43
CA THR A 164 5.14 -1.17 7.03
C THR A 164 5.76 -2.53 6.76
N THR A 165 7.05 -2.69 7.05
CA THR A 165 7.72 -3.99 6.93
C THR A 165 7.06 -5.02 7.83
N TRP A 166 6.74 -4.65 9.07
CA TRP A 166 6.08 -5.53 10.02
C TRP A 166 4.69 -5.97 9.51
N LEU A 167 3.84 -5.03 9.04
CA LEU A 167 2.50 -5.35 8.54
C LEU A 167 2.56 -6.22 7.28
N THR A 168 3.44 -5.91 6.34
CA THR A 168 3.59 -6.70 5.10
C THR A 168 4.07 -8.12 5.38
N GLU A 169 4.94 -8.30 6.38
CA GLU A 169 5.40 -9.61 6.82
C GLU A 169 4.30 -10.38 7.55
N ALA A 170 3.53 -9.73 8.44
CA ALA A 170 2.37 -10.34 9.10
C ALA A 170 1.32 -10.83 8.09
N VAL A 171 1.04 -10.01 7.07
CA VAL A 171 0.17 -10.36 5.93
C VAL A 171 0.70 -11.60 5.20
N ARG A 172 2.00 -11.63 4.87
CA ARG A 172 2.64 -12.76 4.18
C ARG A 172 2.55 -14.05 4.99
N THR A 173 2.83 -13.96 6.27
CA THR A 173 2.83 -15.13 7.18
C THR A 173 1.41 -15.64 7.42
N ALA A 174 0.42 -14.76 7.57
CA ALA A 174 -0.99 -15.14 7.66
C ALA A 174 -1.45 -15.90 6.40
N ALA A 175 -1.09 -15.39 5.21
CA ALA A 175 -1.41 -16.06 3.94
C ALA A 175 -0.74 -17.44 3.81
N GLN A 176 0.53 -17.58 4.21
CA GLN A 176 1.26 -18.86 4.20
C GLN A 176 0.65 -19.89 5.16
N SER A 177 0.19 -19.44 6.33
CA SER A 177 -0.49 -20.28 7.32
C SER A 177 -1.97 -20.51 7.01
N ARG A 178 -2.47 -19.98 5.86
CA ARG A 178 -3.89 -20.08 5.44
C ARG A 178 -4.87 -19.50 6.45
N ARG A 179 -4.46 -18.46 7.18
CA ARG A 179 -5.31 -17.74 8.11
C ARG A 179 -5.84 -16.46 7.45
N GLU A 180 -7.06 -16.09 7.77
CA GLU A 180 -7.65 -14.81 7.37
C GLU A 180 -7.10 -13.69 8.24
N LEU A 181 -6.66 -12.57 7.64
CA LEU A 181 -6.13 -11.44 8.38
C LEU A 181 -7.21 -10.36 8.55
N TYR A 182 -7.42 -9.93 9.79
CA TYR A 182 -8.31 -8.82 10.13
C TYR A 182 -7.50 -7.64 10.63
N LEU A 183 -7.54 -6.54 9.86
CA LEU A 183 -7.00 -5.26 10.26
C LEU A 183 -8.10 -4.47 10.97
N VAL A 184 -8.02 -4.32 12.29
CA VAL A 184 -9.04 -3.64 13.09
C VAL A 184 -8.58 -2.22 13.42
N THR A 185 -9.44 -1.22 13.15
CA THR A 185 -9.12 0.18 13.38
C THR A 185 -10.30 0.95 13.99
N SER A 186 -10.03 2.18 14.44
CA SER A 186 -11.07 3.16 14.77
C SER A 186 -11.76 3.72 13.51
N PRO A 187 -12.94 4.32 13.60
CA PRO A 187 -13.63 4.90 12.44
C PRO A 187 -12.93 6.12 11.84
N ASN A 188 -12.01 6.76 12.57
CA ASN A 188 -11.24 7.91 12.09
C ASN A 188 -9.93 7.52 11.40
N THR A 189 -9.55 6.27 11.47
CA THR A 189 -8.37 5.73 10.80
C THR A 189 -8.61 5.61 9.31
N ARG A 190 -7.57 5.84 8.53
CA ARG A 190 -7.54 5.69 7.08
C ARG A 190 -6.48 4.68 6.68
N LEU A 191 -6.64 4.07 5.52
CA LEU A 191 -5.61 3.22 4.95
C LEU A 191 -4.82 3.98 3.89
N SER A 192 -3.51 3.76 3.81
CA SER A 192 -2.73 4.17 2.65
C SER A 192 -3.09 3.32 1.43
N LEU A 193 -2.88 3.82 0.21
CA LEU A 193 -3.08 3.03 -1.02
C LEU A 193 -2.24 1.74 -1.03
N PRO A 194 -0.95 1.74 -0.62
CA PRO A 194 -0.19 0.50 -0.49
C PRO A 194 -0.82 -0.50 0.47
N THR A 195 -1.34 -0.06 1.61
CA THR A 195 -2.04 -0.95 2.56
C THR A 195 -3.28 -1.58 1.92
N CYS A 196 -4.12 -0.80 1.22
CA CYS A 196 -5.26 -1.35 0.47
C CYS A 196 -4.80 -2.41 -0.53
N THR A 197 -3.77 -2.10 -1.33
CA THR A 197 -3.21 -3.01 -2.33
C THR A 197 -2.66 -4.31 -1.73
N VAL A 198 -2.06 -4.26 -0.55
CA VAL A 198 -1.56 -5.44 0.17
C VAL A 198 -2.72 -6.31 0.67
N LEU A 199 -3.76 -5.70 1.24
CA LEU A 199 -4.92 -6.43 1.77
C LEU A 199 -5.76 -7.09 0.67
N GLU A 200 -5.88 -6.50 -0.52
CA GLU A 200 -6.64 -7.06 -1.64
C GLU A 200 -6.10 -8.40 -2.19
N ARG A 201 -4.85 -8.73 -1.89
CA ARG A 201 -4.14 -9.88 -2.47
C ARG A 201 -4.25 -11.17 -1.68
N ILE A 202 -4.79 -11.10 -0.49
CA ILE A 202 -4.91 -12.23 0.43
C ILE A 202 -6.33 -12.27 1.00
N PRO A 203 -6.75 -13.36 1.63
CA PRO A 203 -7.93 -13.37 2.45
C PRO A 203 -7.74 -12.43 3.66
N ALA A 204 -7.99 -11.15 3.46
CA ALA A 204 -7.89 -10.12 4.49
C ALA A 204 -9.11 -9.22 4.49
N ARG A 205 -9.39 -8.60 5.62
CA ARG A 205 -10.51 -7.68 5.77
C ARG A 205 -10.14 -6.50 6.66
N TRP A 206 -10.49 -5.31 6.23
CA TRP A 206 -10.46 -4.14 7.08
C TRP A 206 -11.73 -4.07 7.93
N VAL A 207 -11.58 -4.19 9.23
CA VAL A 207 -12.67 -4.16 10.21
C VAL A 207 -12.62 -2.84 10.97
N VAL A 208 -13.69 -2.09 10.94
CA VAL A 208 -13.82 -0.84 11.70
C VAL A 208 -14.60 -1.11 12.99
N ARG A 209 -14.00 -0.75 14.12
CA ARG A 209 -14.62 -0.81 15.44
C ARG A 209 -15.24 0.55 15.77
N HIS A 210 -16.57 0.64 15.63
CA HIS A 210 -17.30 1.86 15.97
C HIS A 210 -17.91 1.76 17.39
N PRO A 211 -17.79 2.82 18.22
CA PRO A 211 -18.27 2.77 19.61
C PRO A 211 -19.77 2.45 19.74
N GLU A 212 -20.60 2.97 18.85
CA GLU A 212 -22.07 2.85 18.91
C GLU A 212 -22.62 1.78 17.96
N HIS A 213 -21.94 1.53 16.82
CA HIS A 213 -22.45 0.64 15.75
C HIS A 213 -21.77 -0.72 15.70
N GLY A 214 -20.85 -1.02 16.64
CA GLY A 214 -20.11 -2.28 16.68
C GLY A 214 -19.06 -2.39 15.56
N TYR A 215 -19.02 -3.51 14.86
CA TYR A 215 -18.02 -3.76 13.81
C TYR A 215 -18.66 -3.71 12.42
N TYR A 216 -17.94 -3.12 11.48
CA TYR A 216 -18.29 -3.16 10.06
C TYR A 216 -17.04 -3.25 9.18
N ASP A 217 -17.21 -3.71 7.96
CA ASP A 217 -16.16 -3.76 6.94
C ASP A 217 -15.86 -2.35 6.43
N GLY A 218 -14.62 -1.91 6.52
CA GLY A 218 -14.20 -0.54 6.21
C GLY A 218 -14.26 -0.17 4.72
N LEU A 219 -14.37 -1.14 3.80
CA LEU A 219 -14.47 -0.91 2.37
C LEU A 219 -15.90 -1.04 1.83
N SER A 220 -16.67 -1.96 2.38
CA SER A 220 -18.04 -2.24 1.91
C SER A 220 -19.14 -1.75 2.85
N GLY A 221 -18.81 -1.40 4.09
CA GLY A 221 -19.79 -1.02 5.11
C GLY A 221 -20.61 -2.18 5.68
N ALA A 222 -20.37 -3.42 5.25
CA ALA A 222 -21.12 -4.57 5.73
C ALA A 222 -20.98 -4.75 7.24
N VAL A 223 -22.10 -4.87 7.97
CA VAL A 223 -22.08 -5.11 9.42
C VAL A 223 -21.47 -6.46 9.73
N LEU A 224 -20.52 -6.48 10.66
CA LEU A 224 -19.74 -7.66 11.05
C LEU A 224 -20.02 -8.06 12.49
N ARG A 225 -19.85 -9.35 12.77
CA ARG A 225 -19.87 -9.93 14.12
C ARG A 225 -18.69 -10.89 14.28
N TRP A 226 -18.04 -10.81 15.44
CA TRP A 226 -17.04 -11.79 15.81
C TRP A 226 -17.72 -13.06 16.30
N HIS A 227 -17.47 -14.18 15.63
CA HIS A 227 -18.03 -15.47 15.97
C HIS A 227 -17.04 -16.59 15.59
N ASP A 228 -16.82 -17.54 16.48
CA ASP A 228 -15.94 -18.70 16.27
C ASP A 228 -14.55 -18.34 15.73
N GLY A 229 -13.93 -17.31 16.30
CA GLY A 229 -12.58 -16.91 15.93
C GLY A 229 -12.45 -16.21 14.58
N ARG A 230 -13.55 -15.66 14.02
CA ARG A 230 -13.55 -14.88 12.77
C ARG A 230 -14.62 -13.80 12.75
N PHE A 231 -14.43 -12.80 11.88
CA PHE A 231 -15.49 -11.86 11.57
C PHE A 231 -16.38 -12.40 10.44
N THR A 232 -17.67 -12.50 10.71
CA THR A 232 -18.69 -12.90 9.75
C THR A 232 -19.68 -11.77 9.51
N THR A 233 -20.27 -11.70 8.31
CA THR A 233 -21.38 -10.79 8.06
C THR A 233 -22.60 -11.14 8.90
N ALA A 234 -23.29 -10.13 9.45
CA ALA A 234 -24.51 -10.36 10.20
C ALA A 234 -25.56 -11.06 9.33
N ALA A 235 -26.31 -12.02 9.91
CA ALA A 235 -27.09 -13.06 9.24
C ALA A 235 -28.26 -12.59 8.32
N ASP A 236 -28.48 -11.31 8.09
CA ASP A 236 -29.54 -10.80 7.20
C ASP A 236 -29.05 -10.75 5.74
N ASN A 237 -28.72 -11.89 5.16
CA ASN A 237 -28.28 -12.04 3.75
C ASN A 237 -27.11 -11.14 3.31
N GLY A 238 -26.24 -10.69 4.24
CA GLY A 238 -25.06 -9.88 3.96
C GLY A 238 -25.34 -8.45 3.48
N ARG A 239 -26.59 -7.98 3.57
CA ARG A 239 -27.04 -6.71 2.99
C ARG A 239 -27.14 -5.54 3.97
N ARG A 240 -26.90 -5.76 5.25
CA ARG A 240 -26.96 -4.65 6.22
C ARG A 240 -25.67 -3.86 6.18
N ILE A 241 -25.76 -2.62 5.68
CA ILE A 241 -24.68 -1.63 5.71
C ILE A 241 -24.78 -0.84 7.02
N ALA A 242 -23.64 -0.57 7.66
CA ALA A 242 -23.58 0.20 8.89
C ALA A 242 -23.95 1.68 8.60
N ASP A 243 -24.78 2.29 9.44
CA ASP A 243 -25.16 3.69 9.30
C ASP A 243 -23.94 4.61 9.38
N ALA A 244 -22.92 4.22 10.16
CA ALA A 244 -21.63 4.92 10.26
C ALA A 244 -20.80 4.92 8.96
N PHE A 245 -21.11 4.07 7.98
CA PHE A 245 -20.39 3.99 6.71
C PHE A 245 -20.79 5.08 5.71
N GLN A 246 -21.70 5.97 6.07
CA GLN A 246 -22.10 7.12 5.24
C GLN A 246 -21.00 8.18 5.18
N PRO A 247 -20.77 8.82 4.02
CA PRO A 247 -19.82 9.92 3.92
C PRO A 247 -20.25 11.09 4.80
N PRO A 248 -19.32 11.84 5.40
CA PRO A 248 -19.65 13.03 6.17
C PRO A 248 -20.37 14.08 5.32
N LEU A 249 -21.46 14.65 5.85
CA LEU A 249 -22.22 15.70 5.17
C LEU A 249 -21.33 16.93 4.89
N GLY A 250 -21.39 17.44 3.67
CA GLY A 250 -20.70 18.68 3.26
C GLY A 250 -19.20 18.57 3.03
N LYS A 251 -18.60 17.37 3.12
CA LYS A 251 -17.23 17.09 2.71
C LYS A 251 -17.26 16.37 1.37
N GLY A 252 -16.80 17.02 0.32
CA GLY A 252 -16.74 16.42 -1.02
C GLY A 252 -16.24 17.45 -2.03
N GLY A 253 -15.82 16.96 -3.19
CA GLY A 253 -15.30 17.79 -4.28
C GLY A 253 -13.88 17.41 -4.67
N ASP A 254 -13.13 16.76 -3.78
CA ASP A 254 -11.83 16.17 -4.13
C ASP A 254 -12.03 15.03 -5.13
N ARG A 255 -11.03 14.87 -5.97
CA ARG A 255 -11.03 13.82 -7.00
C ARG A 255 -9.69 13.10 -7.05
N GLN A 256 -9.72 11.89 -7.56
CA GLN A 256 -8.51 11.12 -7.87
C GLN A 256 -8.56 10.69 -9.33
N LEU A 257 -7.41 10.82 -10.03
CA LEU A 257 -7.15 10.15 -11.29
C LEU A 257 -6.38 8.87 -10.99
N LEU A 258 -6.91 7.76 -11.44
CA LEU A 258 -6.31 6.43 -11.28
C LEU A 258 -5.83 5.94 -12.63
N LEU A 259 -4.60 5.44 -12.69
CA LEU A 259 -4.02 4.84 -13.87
C LEU A 259 -3.56 3.42 -13.56
N SER A 260 -4.04 2.45 -14.32
CA SER A 260 -3.52 1.09 -14.33
C SER A 260 -2.75 0.89 -15.62
N ILE A 261 -1.42 0.75 -15.53
CA ILE A 261 -0.50 0.67 -16.67
C ILE A 261 0.20 -0.67 -16.64
N ARG A 262 0.24 -1.36 -17.77
CA ARG A 262 1.02 -2.58 -17.98
C ARG A 262 1.98 -2.35 -19.13
N THR A 263 3.28 -2.52 -18.87
CA THR A 263 4.34 -2.50 -19.88
C THR A 263 5.08 -3.82 -19.91
N ILE A 264 5.59 -4.23 -21.08
CA ILE A 264 6.35 -5.47 -21.25
C ILE A 264 7.62 -5.14 -22.03
N HIS A 265 8.76 -5.23 -21.35
CA HIS A 265 10.06 -4.94 -21.93
C HIS A 265 10.76 -6.24 -22.35
N PRO A 266 11.47 -6.26 -23.49
CA PRO A 266 12.37 -7.37 -23.79
C PRO A 266 13.38 -7.58 -22.68
N ALA A 267 13.58 -8.82 -22.24
CA ALA A 267 14.50 -9.15 -21.16
C ALA A 267 15.95 -9.08 -21.67
N HIS A 268 16.64 -7.98 -21.39
CA HIS A 268 18.07 -7.81 -21.66
C HIS A 268 18.77 -6.99 -20.55
N GLU A 269 20.09 -7.05 -20.51
CA GLU A 269 20.88 -6.45 -19.43
C GLU A 269 20.84 -4.92 -19.34
N HIS A 270 20.44 -4.23 -20.42
CA HIS A 270 20.38 -2.77 -20.48
C HIS A 270 18.99 -2.21 -20.17
N VAL A 271 18.00 -3.05 -19.85
CA VAL A 271 16.66 -2.59 -19.45
C VAL A 271 16.77 -1.76 -18.17
N ILE A 272 16.24 -0.54 -18.20
CA ILE A 272 16.02 0.30 -17.02
C ILE A 272 14.52 0.34 -16.78
N LEU A 273 14.11 -0.01 -15.57
CA LEU A 273 12.72 -0.09 -15.13
C LEU A 273 12.26 1.22 -14.48
N GLY A 274 10.95 1.42 -14.38
CA GLY A 274 10.36 2.62 -13.77
C GLY A 274 10.23 3.81 -14.73
N GLY A 275 10.68 3.70 -15.99
CA GLY A 275 10.59 4.81 -16.95
C GLY A 275 9.16 5.19 -17.29
N ALA A 276 8.25 4.23 -17.41
CA ALA A 276 6.82 4.49 -17.63
C ALA A 276 6.20 5.25 -16.45
N LEU A 277 6.62 4.94 -15.23
CA LEU A 277 6.18 5.62 -14.02
C LEU A 277 6.71 7.06 -13.97
N GLU A 278 7.98 7.28 -14.31
CA GLU A 278 8.61 8.59 -14.37
C GLU A 278 7.94 9.49 -15.42
N ASP A 279 7.71 8.99 -16.63
CA ASP A 279 6.97 9.71 -17.69
C ASP A 279 5.54 10.08 -17.23
N ALA A 280 4.85 9.18 -16.49
CA ALA A 280 3.52 9.47 -15.94
C ALA A 280 3.56 10.64 -14.97
N TRP A 281 4.49 10.61 -14.02
CA TRP A 281 4.66 11.69 -13.05
C TRP A 281 5.01 13.00 -13.74
N GLN A 282 6.02 12.99 -14.62
CA GLN A 282 6.44 14.18 -15.34
C GLN A 282 5.32 14.81 -16.16
N THR A 283 4.52 13.98 -16.84
CA THR A 283 3.41 14.45 -17.68
C THR A 283 2.26 15.02 -16.85
N LEU A 284 1.92 14.38 -15.73
CA LEU A 284 0.70 14.70 -14.98
C LEU A 284 0.93 15.63 -13.78
N THR A 285 2.16 15.75 -13.30
CA THR A 285 2.51 16.59 -12.13
C THR A 285 3.58 17.63 -12.43
N GLY A 286 4.29 17.51 -13.54
CA GLY A 286 5.40 18.39 -13.92
C GLY A 286 6.74 18.06 -13.23
N SER A 287 6.82 16.99 -12.43
CA SER A 287 8.03 16.56 -11.72
C SER A 287 8.14 15.04 -11.68
N PRO A 288 9.34 14.46 -11.51
CA PRO A 288 9.48 13.02 -11.30
C PRO A 288 8.95 12.58 -9.94
N PRO A 289 8.83 11.26 -9.66
CA PRO A 289 8.59 10.77 -8.31
C PRO A 289 9.62 11.31 -7.32
N ALA A 290 9.20 11.64 -6.10
CA ALA A 290 10.10 12.11 -5.06
C ALA A 290 10.92 10.97 -4.44
N GLY A 291 10.31 9.79 -4.32
CA GLY A 291 10.99 8.64 -3.74
C GLY A 291 10.24 7.32 -3.91
N TRP A 292 10.90 6.24 -3.50
CA TRP A 292 10.35 4.89 -3.55
C TRP A 292 10.83 4.03 -2.38
N ALA A 293 10.14 2.92 -2.13
CA ALA A 293 10.55 1.87 -1.19
C ALA A 293 9.77 0.57 -1.47
N THR A 294 10.16 -0.52 -0.79
CA THR A 294 9.41 -1.79 -0.83
C THR A 294 8.35 -1.91 0.25
N ALA A 295 8.30 -0.97 1.19
CA ALA A 295 7.31 -0.83 2.26
C ALA A 295 7.33 0.62 2.75
N GLU A 296 6.24 1.08 3.37
CA GLU A 296 6.17 2.41 3.99
C GLU A 296 6.86 2.42 5.38
N PRO A 297 7.41 3.56 5.80
CA PRO A 297 7.47 4.84 5.10
C PRO A 297 8.42 4.81 3.90
N ILE A 298 8.13 5.64 2.88
CA ILE A 298 8.96 5.76 1.69
C ILE A 298 10.22 6.56 2.03
N ASN A 299 11.37 5.96 1.79
CA ASN A 299 12.60 6.50 2.36
C ASN A 299 13.75 6.73 1.37
N VAL A 300 13.70 6.14 0.18
CA VAL A 300 14.77 6.24 -0.82
C VAL A 300 14.37 7.26 -1.90
N PRO A 301 15.23 8.24 -2.25
CA PRO A 301 14.99 9.12 -3.39
C PRO A 301 14.77 8.32 -4.68
N TRP A 302 13.97 8.85 -5.61
CA TRP A 302 13.69 8.17 -6.86
C TRP A 302 14.94 8.00 -7.73
N LEU A 303 15.37 6.77 -7.92
CA LEU A 303 16.51 6.40 -8.75
C LEU A 303 16.20 5.10 -9.51
N PRO A 304 15.82 5.16 -10.80
CA PRO A 304 15.40 3.99 -11.60
C PRO A 304 16.43 2.86 -11.65
N TRP A 305 17.71 3.18 -11.62
CA TRP A 305 18.77 2.16 -11.64
C TRP A 305 18.80 1.32 -10.35
N GLN A 306 18.56 1.92 -9.17
CA GLN A 306 18.49 1.16 -7.90
C GLN A 306 17.28 0.22 -7.87
N LEU A 307 16.12 0.70 -8.36
CA LEU A 307 14.94 -0.12 -8.55
C LEU A 307 15.23 -1.30 -9.47
N THR A 308 15.90 -1.04 -10.60
CA THR A 308 16.26 -2.04 -11.59
C THR A 308 17.20 -3.10 -11.00
N ASP A 309 18.22 -2.70 -10.24
CA ASP A 309 19.16 -3.62 -9.61
C ASP A 309 18.47 -4.50 -8.55
N LEU A 310 17.58 -3.93 -7.75
CA LEU A 310 16.76 -4.71 -6.82
C LEU A 310 15.88 -5.72 -7.56
N ALA A 311 15.21 -5.29 -8.63
CA ALA A 311 14.35 -6.17 -9.43
C ALA A 311 15.14 -7.32 -10.07
N ARG A 312 16.33 -7.06 -10.60
CA ARG A 312 17.25 -8.10 -11.12
C ARG A 312 17.68 -9.09 -10.04
N ALA A 313 18.03 -8.60 -8.86
CA ALA A 313 18.45 -9.46 -7.75
C ALA A 313 17.33 -10.41 -7.34
N ARG A 314 16.10 -9.93 -7.24
CA ARG A 314 14.91 -10.73 -6.92
C ARG A 314 14.52 -11.69 -8.05
N ALA A 315 14.61 -11.25 -9.29
CA ALA A 315 14.32 -12.11 -10.46
C ALA A 315 15.25 -13.32 -10.55
N ARG A 316 16.53 -13.20 -10.15
CA ARG A 316 17.46 -14.34 -10.04
C ARG A 316 17.00 -15.39 -9.04
N GLN A 317 16.16 -15.01 -8.08
CA GLN A 317 15.55 -15.89 -7.10
C GLN A 317 14.11 -16.27 -7.49
N SER A 318 13.69 -15.99 -8.73
CA SER A 318 12.32 -16.20 -9.23
C SER A 318 11.25 -15.46 -8.41
N GLN A 319 11.62 -14.33 -7.82
CA GLN A 319 10.71 -13.51 -7.01
C GLN A 319 10.35 -12.21 -7.74
N PRO A 320 9.09 -11.78 -7.69
CA PRO A 320 8.69 -10.47 -8.18
C PRO A 320 9.16 -9.38 -7.21
N THR A 321 9.32 -8.17 -7.73
CA THR A 321 9.58 -6.98 -6.92
C THR A 321 8.26 -6.20 -6.77
N TRP A 322 7.92 -5.91 -5.54
CA TRP A 322 6.84 -5.00 -5.18
C TRP A 322 7.46 -3.73 -4.63
N ALA A 323 6.97 -2.59 -5.08
CA ALA A 323 7.45 -1.30 -4.62
C ALA A 323 6.32 -0.26 -4.63
N VAL A 324 6.56 0.79 -3.89
CA VAL A 324 5.71 1.97 -3.78
C VAL A 324 6.56 3.18 -4.13
N ALA A 325 5.98 4.13 -4.87
CA ALA A 325 6.60 5.44 -5.12
C ALA A 325 5.62 6.55 -4.73
N ILE A 326 6.16 7.69 -4.30
CA ILE A 326 5.36 8.88 -3.97
C ILE A 326 5.89 10.11 -4.69
N GLY A 327 4.99 11.06 -4.91
CA GLY A 327 5.30 12.37 -5.47
C GLY A 327 5.67 13.40 -4.41
N SER A 328 5.78 14.65 -4.86
CA SER A 328 5.96 15.82 -3.97
C SER A 328 4.70 16.06 -3.12
N PRO A 329 4.83 16.59 -1.89
CA PRO A 329 3.70 16.99 -1.06
C PRO A 329 2.73 17.98 -1.72
N ASP A 330 3.26 18.85 -2.58
CA ASP A 330 2.47 19.90 -3.27
C ASP A 330 1.53 19.32 -4.34
N ARG A 331 1.81 18.13 -4.83
CA ARG A 331 1.00 17.40 -5.80
C ARG A 331 0.91 15.93 -5.37
N PRO A 332 -0.09 15.58 -4.54
CA PRO A 332 -0.22 14.23 -4.03
C PRO A 332 -0.33 13.20 -5.16
N ALA A 333 0.62 12.30 -5.19
CA ALA A 333 0.64 11.18 -6.11
C ALA A 333 1.32 9.98 -5.44
N ILE A 334 0.75 8.78 -5.64
CA ILE A 334 1.28 7.53 -5.08
C ILE A 334 1.08 6.41 -6.09
N ALA A 335 2.09 5.58 -6.24
CA ALA A 335 1.98 4.36 -7.03
C ALA A 335 2.35 3.13 -6.22
N ALA A 336 1.57 2.07 -6.39
CA ALA A 336 1.97 0.71 -6.03
C ALA A 336 2.24 -0.06 -7.32
N PHE A 337 3.39 -0.70 -7.43
CA PHE A 337 3.75 -1.39 -8.66
C PHE A 337 4.47 -2.70 -8.42
N ARG A 338 4.32 -3.60 -9.40
CA ARG A 338 4.93 -4.92 -9.41
C ARG A 338 5.80 -5.08 -10.65
N ILE A 339 7.01 -5.59 -10.47
CA ILE A 339 7.92 -5.97 -11.54
C ILE A 339 8.12 -7.48 -11.48
N ALA A 340 7.94 -8.16 -12.61
CA ALA A 340 8.12 -9.59 -12.71
C ALA A 340 8.79 -9.99 -14.02
N HIS A 341 9.68 -10.97 -13.96
CA HIS A 341 10.18 -11.64 -15.15
C HIS A 341 9.18 -12.72 -15.57
N THR A 342 8.69 -12.64 -16.79
CA THR A 342 7.70 -13.56 -17.38
C THR A 342 8.27 -14.22 -18.63
N ARG A 343 7.49 -15.07 -19.29
CA ARG A 343 7.88 -15.66 -20.59
C ARG A 343 7.89 -14.62 -21.71
N GLU A 344 7.11 -13.56 -21.58
CA GLU A 344 6.98 -12.46 -22.56
C GLU A 344 8.09 -11.41 -22.40
N GLY A 345 8.76 -11.37 -21.24
CA GLY A 345 9.79 -10.39 -20.93
C GLY A 345 9.73 -9.92 -19.49
N VAL A 346 10.18 -8.70 -19.26
CA VAL A 346 10.07 -8.03 -17.94
C VAL A 346 8.81 -7.17 -17.95
N GLU A 347 7.89 -7.51 -17.08
CA GLU A 347 6.57 -6.90 -16.97
C GLU A 347 6.52 -5.95 -15.78
N GLU A 348 6.04 -4.72 -16.02
CA GLU A 348 5.71 -3.76 -14.98
C GLU A 348 4.19 -3.55 -14.92
N HIS A 349 3.59 -3.81 -13.77
CA HIS A 349 2.22 -3.46 -13.45
C HIS A 349 2.21 -2.29 -12.49
N ILE A 350 1.67 -1.17 -12.89
CA ILE A 350 1.67 0.08 -12.15
C ILE A 350 0.22 0.48 -11.86
N THR A 351 -0.10 0.72 -10.61
CA THR A 351 -1.31 1.41 -10.18
C THR A 351 -0.88 2.77 -9.63
N LEU A 352 -1.17 3.85 -10.35
CA LEU A 352 -0.84 5.21 -9.98
C LEU A 352 -2.12 5.98 -9.64
N ALA A 353 -2.14 6.63 -8.50
CA ALA A 353 -3.20 7.55 -8.08
C ALA A 353 -2.65 8.96 -7.95
N LEU A 354 -3.39 9.95 -8.47
CA LEU A 354 -3.09 11.37 -8.33
C LEU A 354 -4.28 12.07 -7.67
N GLY A 355 -3.99 12.93 -6.68
CA GLY A 355 -5.00 13.65 -5.93
C GLY A 355 -5.20 15.07 -6.46
N TYR A 356 -6.47 15.49 -6.52
CA TYR A 356 -6.90 16.82 -6.93
C TYR A 356 -7.87 17.37 -5.89
N ALA A 357 -7.58 18.55 -5.36
CA ALA A 357 -8.45 19.22 -4.40
C ALA A 357 -9.78 19.69 -5.05
N ALA A 358 -10.75 19.98 -4.23
CA ALA A 358 -12.04 20.49 -4.69
C ALA A 358 -11.87 21.74 -5.57
N GLY A 359 -12.43 21.69 -6.78
CA GLY A 359 -12.31 22.76 -7.79
C GLY A 359 -11.08 22.66 -8.70
N GLU A 360 -10.12 21.79 -8.41
CA GLU A 360 -9.03 21.49 -9.36
C GLU A 360 -9.54 20.64 -10.52
N ARG A 361 -9.01 20.92 -11.71
CA ARG A 361 -9.34 20.16 -12.92
C ARG A 361 -8.44 18.91 -13.01
N VAL A 362 -9.08 17.75 -13.20
CA VAL A 362 -8.35 16.52 -13.55
C VAL A 362 -7.93 16.61 -15.02
N PRO A 363 -6.65 16.46 -15.38
CA PRO A 363 -6.15 16.69 -16.74
C PRO A 363 -6.36 15.48 -17.67
N ILE A 364 -7.61 15.08 -17.84
CA ILE A 364 -7.95 13.91 -18.69
C ILE A 364 -7.60 14.12 -20.17
N GLU A 365 -7.52 15.37 -20.61
CA GLU A 365 -7.13 15.76 -21.96
C GLU A 365 -5.65 15.42 -22.29
N LEU A 366 -4.81 15.21 -21.30
CA LEU A 366 -3.41 14.79 -21.49
C LEU A 366 -3.28 13.27 -21.71
N LEU A 367 -4.30 12.48 -21.38
CA LEU A 367 -4.23 11.02 -21.42
C LEU A 367 -3.92 10.43 -22.80
N PRO A 368 -4.47 10.92 -23.91
CA PRO A 368 -4.12 10.40 -25.25
C PRO A 368 -2.63 10.63 -25.59
N GLN A 369 -2.11 11.83 -25.35
CA GLN A 369 -0.70 12.16 -25.60
C GLN A 369 0.22 11.35 -24.67
N PHE A 370 -0.15 11.18 -23.41
CA PHE A 370 0.58 10.36 -22.46
C PHE A 370 0.60 8.88 -22.92
N ALA A 371 -0.54 8.33 -23.33
CA ALA A 371 -0.62 6.97 -23.85
C ALA A 371 0.26 6.77 -25.11
N GLU A 372 0.34 7.77 -26.00
CA GLU A 372 1.23 7.75 -27.15
C GLU A 372 2.70 7.72 -26.72
N SER A 373 3.09 8.53 -25.72
CA SER A 373 4.45 8.50 -25.15
C SER A 373 4.80 7.13 -24.58
N LEU A 374 3.91 6.53 -23.79
CA LEU A 374 4.11 5.18 -23.25
C LEU A 374 4.27 4.13 -24.35
N THR A 375 3.46 4.23 -25.40
CA THR A 375 3.53 3.34 -26.57
C THR A 375 4.88 3.46 -27.27
N ALA A 376 5.36 4.68 -27.47
CA ALA A 376 6.59 4.94 -28.21
C ALA A 376 7.85 4.57 -27.41
N LYS A 377 7.87 4.75 -26.09
CA LYS A 377 9.08 4.66 -25.28
C LYS A 377 9.12 3.44 -24.34
N HIS A 378 7.98 2.95 -23.88
CA HIS A 378 7.90 2.01 -22.75
C HIS A 378 7.19 0.70 -23.05
N ASN A 379 6.99 0.36 -24.34
CA ASN A 379 6.34 -0.88 -24.76
C ASN A 379 5.01 -1.13 -24.00
N LEU A 380 4.13 -0.14 -24.04
CA LEU A 380 2.81 -0.22 -23.43
C LEU A 380 2.06 -1.46 -23.94
N ALA A 381 1.59 -2.30 -23.04
CA ALA A 381 0.66 -3.38 -23.34
C ALA A 381 -0.79 -2.90 -23.18
N THR A 382 -1.12 -2.34 -21.98
CA THR A 382 -2.45 -1.80 -21.71
C THR A 382 -2.36 -0.62 -20.72
N MET A 383 -3.30 0.33 -20.87
CA MET A 383 -3.53 1.38 -19.88
C MET A 383 -5.03 1.61 -19.69
N ILE A 384 -5.50 1.63 -18.47
CA ILE A 384 -6.84 2.06 -18.07
C ILE A 384 -6.70 3.32 -17.26
N SER A 385 -7.51 4.33 -17.57
CA SER A 385 -7.62 5.53 -16.76
C SER A 385 -9.04 5.68 -16.22
N GLU A 386 -9.14 6.09 -14.95
CA GLU A 386 -10.39 6.22 -14.22
C GLU A 386 -10.37 7.47 -13.34
N VAL A 387 -11.53 8.06 -13.08
CA VAL A 387 -11.69 9.18 -12.14
C VAL A 387 -12.69 8.79 -11.06
N ARG A 388 -12.40 9.11 -9.80
CA ARG A 388 -13.34 8.94 -8.71
C ARG A 388 -13.43 10.17 -7.81
N ALA A 389 -14.58 10.36 -7.17
CA ALA A 389 -14.74 11.30 -6.07
C ALA A 389 -14.16 10.62 -4.81
N ALA A 390 -13.00 11.06 -4.38
CA ALA A 390 -12.27 10.52 -3.23
C ALA A 390 -11.26 11.55 -2.75
N ARG A 391 -10.69 11.34 -1.57
CA ARG A 391 -9.78 12.28 -0.90
C ARG A 391 -8.53 12.59 -1.75
N ALA A 392 -8.19 13.87 -1.85
CA ALA A 392 -6.98 14.31 -2.56
C ALA A 392 -5.68 13.84 -1.89
N ASP A 393 -5.69 13.50 -0.60
CA ASP A 393 -4.53 12.97 0.13
C ASP A 393 -4.25 11.47 -0.17
N LEU A 394 -5.03 10.84 -1.04
CA LEU A 394 -4.88 9.47 -1.51
C LEU A 394 -4.99 8.40 -0.41
N THR A 395 -5.59 8.73 0.71
CA THR A 395 -5.94 7.77 1.77
C THR A 395 -7.39 7.30 1.62
N THR A 396 -7.64 6.05 1.96
CA THR A 396 -8.99 5.46 1.95
C THR A 396 -9.61 5.57 3.34
N PRO A 397 -10.73 6.28 3.50
CA PRO A 397 -11.43 6.43 4.78
C PRO A 397 -12.36 5.25 5.07
N ALA A 398 -12.76 5.11 6.34
CA ALA A 398 -13.70 4.08 6.80
C ALA A 398 -15.18 4.44 6.53
N HIS A 399 -15.46 5.05 5.40
CA HIS A 399 -16.81 5.39 4.94
C HIS A 399 -16.92 5.23 3.42
N TYR A 400 -18.12 5.25 2.90
CA TYR A 400 -18.40 5.06 1.49
C TYR A 400 -17.69 6.10 0.62
N GLU A 401 -16.91 5.62 -0.34
CA GLU A 401 -16.45 6.36 -1.51
C GLU A 401 -17.02 5.70 -2.77
N PRO A 402 -17.51 6.48 -3.75
CA PRO A 402 -18.05 5.90 -4.98
C PRO A 402 -16.95 5.18 -5.78
N PRO A 403 -17.32 4.13 -6.53
CA PRO A 403 -16.37 3.46 -7.40
C PRO A 403 -15.85 4.42 -8.47
N PRO A 404 -14.61 4.21 -8.95
CA PRO A 404 -14.04 5.02 -10.02
C PRO A 404 -14.84 4.85 -11.31
N ILE A 405 -14.87 5.89 -12.16
CA ILE A 405 -15.54 5.88 -13.47
C ILE A 405 -14.47 5.80 -14.56
N PRO A 406 -14.53 4.82 -15.47
CA PRO A 406 -13.59 4.70 -16.57
C PRO A 406 -13.60 5.91 -17.50
N VAL A 407 -12.43 6.47 -17.80
CA VAL A 407 -12.22 7.59 -18.71
C VAL A 407 -11.72 7.10 -20.06
N SER A 408 -10.75 6.19 -20.05
CA SER A 408 -10.22 5.61 -21.30
C SER A 408 -9.58 4.24 -21.08
N LEU A 409 -9.51 3.48 -22.19
CA LEU A 409 -8.71 2.27 -22.32
C LEU A 409 -7.74 2.46 -23.48
N THR A 410 -6.47 2.08 -23.29
CA THR A 410 -5.48 2.04 -24.38
C THR A 410 -4.93 0.62 -24.50
N LEU A 411 -4.89 0.11 -25.72
CA LEU A 411 -4.22 -1.14 -26.09
C LEU A 411 -2.93 -0.80 -26.82
N GLY A 412 -1.82 -1.34 -26.36
CA GLY A 412 -0.53 -1.17 -26.97
C GLY A 412 -0.39 -1.95 -28.29
N PRO A 413 0.68 -1.68 -29.07
CA PRO A 413 0.79 -2.23 -30.44
C PRO A 413 0.83 -3.74 -30.50
N ASP A 414 1.52 -4.40 -29.58
CA ASP A 414 1.65 -5.86 -29.57
C ASP A 414 0.30 -6.50 -29.22
N THR A 415 -0.39 -5.95 -28.22
CA THR A 415 -1.77 -6.37 -27.88
C THR A 415 -2.73 -6.20 -29.06
N VAL A 416 -2.63 -5.07 -29.79
CA VAL A 416 -3.46 -4.84 -30.99
C VAL A 416 -3.12 -5.83 -32.12
N ALA A 417 -1.83 -6.15 -32.30
CA ALA A 417 -1.40 -7.13 -33.30
C ALA A 417 -1.90 -8.54 -32.99
N GLU A 418 -1.87 -8.97 -31.72
CA GLU A 418 -2.39 -10.26 -31.26
C GLU A 418 -3.90 -10.39 -31.47
N LEU A 419 -4.66 -9.33 -31.17
CA LEU A 419 -6.11 -9.31 -31.33
C LEU A 419 -6.56 -9.13 -32.78
N GLY A 420 -5.71 -8.59 -33.63
CA GLY A 420 -6.02 -8.17 -35.00
C GLY A 420 -6.67 -6.78 -35.03
N ILE A 421 -6.06 -5.86 -35.79
CA ILE A 421 -6.45 -4.44 -35.88
C ILE A 421 -7.92 -4.21 -36.20
N THR A 422 -8.47 -5.00 -37.17
CA THR A 422 -9.89 -4.88 -37.60
C THR A 422 -10.82 -5.29 -36.43
N HIS A 423 -10.49 -6.38 -35.74
CA HIS A 423 -11.28 -6.83 -34.62
C HIS A 423 -11.22 -5.81 -33.47
N ALA A 424 -10.03 -5.34 -33.11
CA ALA A 424 -9.86 -4.35 -32.07
C ALA A 424 -10.61 -3.03 -32.36
N ARG A 425 -10.54 -2.50 -33.61
CA ARG A 425 -11.26 -1.27 -34.00
C ARG A 425 -12.77 -1.37 -33.87
N ASN A 426 -13.34 -2.54 -34.04
CA ASN A 426 -14.79 -2.77 -33.98
C ASN A 426 -15.30 -3.05 -32.55
N ALA A 427 -14.45 -2.96 -31.52
CA ALA A 427 -14.84 -3.24 -30.15
C ALA A 427 -15.85 -2.22 -29.58
N LEU A 428 -15.90 -1.00 -30.12
CA LEU A 428 -16.86 0.03 -29.74
C LEU A 428 -17.35 0.76 -31.00
N PRO A 429 -18.39 0.26 -31.69
CA PRO A 429 -18.82 0.80 -32.99
C PRO A 429 -19.25 2.26 -32.95
N ASP A 430 -19.93 2.67 -31.84
CA ASP A 430 -20.50 4.02 -31.73
C ASP A 430 -19.44 5.09 -31.35
N ASN A 431 -18.24 4.66 -30.94
CA ASN A 431 -17.16 5.55 -30.55
C ASN A 431 -15.80 4.94 -30.95
N ALA A 432 -15.44 5.16 -32.24
CA ALA A 432 -14.23 4.58 -32.78
C ALA A 432 -12.97 4.98 -32.02
N PRO A 433 -12.04 4.04 -31.75
CA PRO A 433 -10.79 4.35 -31.06
C PRO A 433 -9.89 5.25 -31.90
N THR A 434 -9.15 6.11 -31.24
CA THR A 434 -8.09 6.90 -31.84
C THR A 434 -6.85 6.02 -32.02
N GLN A 435 -6.29 6.01 -33.23
CA GLN A 435 -5.00 5.36 -33.46
C GLN A 435 -3.87 6.22 -32.93
N LEU A 436 -2.98 5.59 -32.13
CA LEU A 436 -1.74 6.18 -31.63
C LEU A 436 -0.55 5.52 -32.32
N GLY A 437 0.51 6.32 -32.53
CA GLY A 437 1.75 5.85 -33.15
C GLY A 437 1.64 5.57 -34.67
N PRO A 438 2.67 4.93 -35.26
CA PRO A 438 2.77 4.73 -36.71
C PRO A 438 1.76 3.66 -37.21
N ALA A 439 1.29 3.84 -38.43
CA ALA A 439 0.33 2.92 -39.07
C ALA A 439 0.82 1.47 -39.16
N ALA A 440 2.13 1.24 -39.22
CA ALA A 440 2.72 -0.10 -39.29
C ALA A 440 2.69 -0.84 -37.91
N ARG A 441 2.59 -0.12 -36.80
CA ARG A 441 2.53 -0.68 -35.46
C ARG A 441 1.59 0.18 -34.59
N PRO A 442 0.28 0.16 -34.87
CA PRO A 442 -0.70 1.02 -34.25
C PRO A 442 -1.05 0.54 -32.82
N ALA A 443 -1.16 1.49 -31.91
CA ALA A 443 -1.90 1.33 -30.66
C ALA A 443 -3.30 1.92 -30.82
N LEU A 444 -4.26 1.53 -29.98
CA LEU A 444 -5.62 2.01 -30.02
C LEU A 444 -6.02 2.60 -28.65
N HIS A 445 -6.52 3.84 -28.67
CA HIS A 445 -7.03 4.55 -27.51
C HIS A 445 -8.54 4.73 -27.63
N TYR A 446 -9.30 4.16 -26.68
CA TYR A 446 -10.75 4.21 -26.62
C TYR A 446 -11.17 5.24 -25.57
N PRO A 447 -11.69 6.42 -25.96
CA PRO A 447 -12.30 7.34 -25.01
C PRO A 447 -13.62 6.75 -24.52
N LEU A 448 -13.85 6.71 -23.21
CA LEU A 448 -15.03 6.11 -22.60
C LEU A 448 -15.97 7.15 -21.97
N SER A 449 -15.41 8.12 -21.25
CA SER A 449 -16.18 9.20 -20.63
C SER A 449 -15.24 10.36 -20.20
N ASP A 450 -15.85 11.40 -19.64
CA ASP A 450 -15.17 12.50 -18.97
C ASP A 450 -14.95 12.24 -17.45
N GLY A 451 -15.20 11.00 -16.98
CA GLY A 451 -15.12 10.63 -15.57
C GLY A 451 -16.36 10.95 -14.74
N THR A 452 -17.48 11.34 -15.39
CA THR A 452 -18.76 11.65 -14.69
C THR A 452 -19.89 10.70 -15.06
N ASP A 453 -19.79 10.00 -16.19
CA ASP A 453 -20.84 9.13 -16.72
C ASP A 453 -20.65 7.64 -16.31
N PRO A 454 -21.47 7.09 -15.40
CA PRO A 454 -21.40 5.68 -14.99
C PRO A 454 -21.62 4.67 -16.13
N ALA A 455 -22.23 5.08 -17.25
CA ALA A 455 -22.41 4.20 -18.42
C ALA A 455 -21.07 3.82 -19.07
N ALA A 456 -19.98 4.50 -18.73
CA ALA A 456 -18.61 4.13 -19.12
C ALA A 456 -18.23 2.68 -18.71
N TRP A 457 -18.77 2.19 -17.58
CA TRP A 457 -18.58 0.80 -17.16
C TRP A 457 -19.20 -0.21 -18.13
N GLN A 458 -20.34 0.12 -18.70
CA GLN A 458 -20.99 -0.73 -19.70
C GLN A 458 -20.16 -0.73 -21.00
N ARG A 459 -19.64 0.43 -21.44
CA ARG A 459 -18.75 0.54 -22.60
C ARG A 459 -17.47 -0.27 -22.40
N LEU A 460 -16.81 -0.15 -21.25
CA LEU A 460 -15.60 -0.92 -20.93
C LEU A 460 -15.88 -2.44 -20.92
N ARG A 461 -16.98 -2.85 -20.32
CA ARG A 461 -17.39 -4.26 -20.32
C ARG A 461 -17.62 -4.78 -21.72
N HIS A 462 -18.32 -4.00 -22.56
CA HIS A 462 -18.57 -4.37 -23.95
C HIS A 462 -17.27 -4.56 -24.75
N ILE A 463 -16.30 -3.65 -24.58
CA ILE A 463 -14.98 -3.79 -25.19
C ILE A 463 -14.31 -5.09 -24.72
N ASN A 464 -14.25 -5.36 -23.42
CA ASN A 464 -13.60 -6.54 -22.88
C ASN A 464 -14.24 -7.84 -23.41
N GLU A 465 -15.57 -7.93 -23.40
CA GLU A 465 -16.31 -9.08 -23.96
C GLU A 465 -16.09 -9.28 -25.45
N HIS A 466 -15.95 -8.18 -26.21
CA HIS A 466 -15.66 -8.25 -27.62
C HIS A 466 -14.23 -8.78 -27.86
N LEU A 467 -13.24 -8.24 -27.18
CA LEU A 467 -11.84 -8.61 -27.33
C LEU A 467 -11.58 -10.07 -26.88
N GLU A 468 -12.22 -10.55 -25.81
CA GLU A 468 -12.11 -11.94 -25.38
C GLU A 468 -12.64 -12.93 -26.41
N ARG A 469 -13.70 -12.59 -27.14
CA ARG A 469 -14.25 -13.44 -28.21
C ARG A 469 -13.26 -13.63 -29.35
N GLY A 470 -12.53 -12.58 -29.70
CA GLY A 470 -11.49 -12.63 -30.72
C GLY A 470 -10.31 -13.54 -30.34
N SER A 471 -9.84 -13.41 -29.09
CA SER A 471 -8.74 -14.24 -28.57
C SER A 471 -9.09 -15.74 -28.55
N ARG A 472 -10.32 -16.08 -28.19
CA ARG A 472 -10.81 -17.49 -28.19
C ARG A 472 -10.99 -18.05 -29.62
N ALA A 473 -11.33 -17.21 -30.59
CA ALA A 473 -11.43 -17.62 -32.00
C ALA A 473 -10.05 -17.88 -32.60
N ALA A 474 -9.06 -17.07 -32.27
CA ALA A 474 -7.67 -17.23 -32.72
C ALA A 474 -6.95 -18.44 -32.08
N ALA A 475 -7.35 -18.84 -30.87
CA ALA A 475 -6.76 -19.98 -30.14
C ALA A 475 -7.35 -21.35 -30.52
N ARG A 476 -8.34 -21.43 -31.42
CA ARG A 476 -8.85 -22.73 -31.92
C ARG A 476 -7.98 -23.17 -33.11
N PRO A 477 -7.18 -24.25 -33.01
CA PRO A 477 -6.49 -24.80 -34.15
C PRO A 477 -7.52 -25.33 -35.14
N SER A 478 -7.35 -24.96 -36.42
CA SER A 478 -8.09 -25.49 -37.60
C SER A 478 -7.77 -26.97 -37.82
#